data_af249ba37cf7a5cc8cd4b02235090a16
#
_entry.id   af249ba37cf7a5cc8cd4b02235090a16
#
_cell.length_a   1.000
_cell.length_b   1.000
_cell.length_c   1.000
_cell.angle_alpha   90.00
_cell.angle_beta   90.00
_cell.angle_gamma   90.00
#
_symmetry.space_group_name_H-M   'P 1'
#
loop_
_entity.id
_entity.type
_entity.pdbx_description
1 polymer ?
#
loop_
_entity_poly.entity_id
_entity_poly.type
_entity_poly.pdbx_seq_one_letter_code
_entity_poly.pdbx_strand_id
1 'polypeptide(L)'
;DSSIYDLASLTKILATLPIIMKNVSDNKISLETKISQILPGWKNSNKADLSIKMILSHYARLKPWIPFYRETLNKKGFPRRALYKKRQSKSNGLKVSENLYLKSRYKEKIMDEIKNSDLIDINLREQYEWRNNYSDLGYYLLKEYLENDFKDNLDNIANTYIYDPLKLKQTIFNPKSKFSNQQIVPSEIDNYFRYSTLRGFVHDMGAAMLGGVGG
;
A
#
# COMPACT_ATOMS: atom_id res chain seq x y z
N ASP A 1 -28.37 6.47 5.91
CA ASP A 1 -27.56 5.27 5.86
C ASP A 1 -26.22 5.54 6.56
N SER A 2 -25.85 4.66 7.49
CA SER A 2 -24.63 4.80 8.30
C SER A 2 -23.59 3.72 7.93
N SER A 3 -23.73 3.08 6.75
CA SER A 3 -22.84 2.01 6.30
C SER A 3 -21.47 2.56 5.93
N ILE A 4 -20.44 1.85 6.34
CA ILE A 4 -19.02 2.15 6.09
C ILE A 4 -18.49 1.16 5.07
N TYR A 5 -17.92 1.67 3.99
CA TYR A 5 -17.39 0.90 2.87
C TYR A 5 -15.86 0.94 2.82
N ASP A 6 -15.25 -0.16 2.36
CA ASP A 6 -13.84 -0.15 1.98
C ASP A 6 -13.66 0.69 0.70
N LEU A 7 -12.78 1.68 0.77
CA LEU A 7 -12.48 2.56 -0.36
C LEU A 7 -11.41 1.98 -1.30
N ALA A 8 -10.76 0.90 -0.87
CA ALA A 8 -9.76 0.20 -1.68
C ALA A 8 -8.76 1.18 -2.34
N SER A 9 -8.57 1.09 -3.64
CA SER A 9 -7.64 1.94 -4.39
C SER A 9 -8.01 3.44 -4.43
N LEU A 10 -9.20 3.82 -4.02
CA LEU A 10 -9.49 5.25 -3.77
C LEU A 10 -8.59 5.83 -2.67
N THR A 11 -8.00 5.00 -1.81
CA THR A 11 -6.97 5.40 -0.85
C THR A 11 -5.80 6.13 -1.52
N LYS A 12 -5.45 5.75 -2.76
CA LYS A 12 -4.39 6.42 -3.54
C LYS A 12 -4.66 7.91 -3.71
N ILE A 13 -5.90 8.27 -4.03
CA ILE A 13 -6.31 9.66 -4.30
C ILE A 13 -6.85 10.38 -3.06
N LEU A 14 -7.24 9.65 -2.01
CA LEU A 14 -7.77 10.25 -0.79
C LEU A 14 -6.73 10.39 0.33
N ALA A 15 -5.61 9.67 0.25
CA ALA A 15 -4.53 9.73 1.24
C ALA A 15 -3.18 10.06 0.58
N THR A 16 -2.63 9.14 -0.20
CA THR A 16 -1.25 9.26 -0.72
C THR A 16 -1.08 10.48 -1.60
N LEU A 17 -1.93 10.68 -2.60
CA LEU A 17 -1.83 11.81 -3.54
C LEU A 17 -1.92 13.18 -2.84
N PRO A 18 -2.88 13.46 -1.95
CA PRO A 18 -2.97 14.76 -1.29
C PRO A 18 -1.74 15.09 -0.44
N ILE A 19 -1.11 14.08 0.19
CA ILE A 19 0.11 14.29 0.97
C ILE A 19 1.30 14.57 0.04
N ILE A 20 1.41 13.89 -1.11
CA ILE A 20 2.41 14.21 -2.13
C ILE A 20 2.20 15.64 -2.67
N MET A 21 0.95 16.04 -2.94
CA MET A 21 0.63 17.42 -3.35
C MET A 21 1.08 18.43 -2.31
N LYS A 22 0.86 18.14 -1.02
CA LYS A 22 1.37 18.97 0.07
C LYS A 22 2.89 19.07 0.03
N ASN A 23 3.63 17.97 -0.10
CA ASN A 23 5.09 17.99 -0.15
C ASN A 23 5.60 18.76 -1.38
N VAL A 24 4.91 18.71 -2.52
CA VAL A 24 5.22 19.52 -3.70
C VAL A 24 4.95 21.01 -3.42
N SER A 25 3.82 21.34 -2.82
CA SER A 25 3.47 22.72 -2.44
C SER A 25 4.45 23.32 -1.44
N ASP A 26 4.95 22.50 -0.52
CA ASP A 26 5.96 22.89 0.47
C ASP A 26 7.40 22.94 -0.11
N ASN A 27 7.56 22.72 -1.41
CA ASN A 27 8.86 22.66 -2.12
C ASN A 27 9.84 21.60 -1.58
N LYS A 28 9.35 20.56 -0.90
CA LYS A 28 10.18 19.45 -0.43
C LYS A 28 10.60 18.51 -1.56
N ILE A 29 9.69 18.31 -2.52
CA ILE A 29 9.88 17.50 -3.73
C ILE A 29 9.24 18.19 -4.92
N SER A 30 9.53 17.68 -6.12
CA SER A 30 8.85 18.05 -7.36
C SER A 30 8.29 16.82 -8.05
N LEU A 31 7.48 16.97 -9.06
CA LEU A 31 6.99 15.86 -9.88
C LEU A 31 8.12 15.12 -10.61
N GLU A 32 9.23 15.78 -10.87
CA GLU A 32 10.42 15.20 -11.52
C GLU A 32 11.40 14.58 -10.51
N THR A 33 11.13 14.69 -9.20
CA THR A 33 11.95 14.03 -8.16
C THR A 33 11.97 12.53 -8.37
N LYS A 34 13.19 11.96 -8.40
CA LYS A 34 13.41 10.52 -8.66
C LYS A 34 13.30 9.68 -7.40
N ILE A 35 12.95 8.41 -7.56
CA ILE A 35 12.89 7.44 -6.46
C ILE A 35 14.22 7.33 -5.73
N SER A 36 15.36 7.36 -6.45
CA SER A 36 16.69 7.31 -5.82
C SER A 36 17.00 8.51 -4.91
N GLN A 37 16.30 9.63 -5.06
CA GLN A 37 16.46 10.82 -4.24
C GLN A 37 15.65 10.72 -2.94
N ILE A 38 14.45 10.15 -2.99
CA ILE A 38 13.54 10.04 -1.84
C ILE A 38 13.68 8.71 -1.08
N LEU A 39 14.18 7.68 -1.75
CA LEU A 39 14.50 6.37 -1.19
C LEU A 39 15.96 6.00 -1.53
N PRO A 40 16.95 6.48 -0.77
CA PRO A 40 18.39 6.32 -1.12
C PRO A 40 18.84 4.88 -1.33
N GLY A 41 18.20 3.91 -0.64
CA GLY A 41 18.46 2.48 -0.82
C GLY A 41 18.12 1.94 -2.22
N TRP A 42 17.49 2.75 -3.09
CA TRP A 42 17.04 2.36 -4.43
C TRP A 42 17.97 2.85 -5.56
N LYS A 43 19.08 3.53 -5.25
CA LYS A 43 20.02 4.10 -6.24
C LYS A 43 20.54 3.11 -7.27
N ASN A 44 20.71 1.85 -6.89
CA ASN A 44 21.24 0.78 -7.77
C ASN A 44 20.14 -0.12 -8.33
N SER A 45 18.87 0.28 -8.29
CA SER A 45 17.77 -0.48 -8.87
C SER A 45 17.39 0.07 -10.25
N ASN A 46 16.72 -0.76 -11.05
CA ASN A 46 16.12 -0.33 -12.32
C ASN A 46 14.97 0.68 -12.14
N LYS A 47 14.65 1.03 -10.90
CA LYS A 47 13.62 2.02 -10.54
C LYS A 47 14.22 3.34 -10.05
N ALA A 48 15.55 3.45 -9.99
CA ALA A 48 16.25 4.62 -9.48
C ALA A 48 15.80 5.93 -10.15
N ASP A 49 15.60 5.90 -11.46
CA ASP A 49 15.26 7.05 -12.28
C ASP A 49 13.76 7.27 -12.49
N LEU A 50 12.89 6.43 -11.91
CA LEU A 50 11.45 6.67 -11.95
C LEU A 50 11.11 7.95 -11.19
N SER A 51 10.38 8.87 -11.83
CA SER A 51 9.93 10.10 -11.18
C SER A 51 8.59 9.91 -10.46
N ILE A 52 8.31 10.79 -9.50
CA ILE A 52 7.01 10.86 -8.82
C ILE A 52 5.87 10.99 -9.85
N LYS A 53 6.06 11.84 -10.87
CA LYS A 53 5.11 12.01 -11.98
C LYS A 53 4.79 10.67 -12.67
N MET A 54 5.81 9.89 -13.01
CA MET A 54 5.63 8.59 -13.67
C MET A 54 4.83 7.62 -12.79
N ILE A 55 5.09 7.62 -11.48
CA ILE A 55 4.38 6.76 -10.53
C ILE A 55 2.92 7.19 -10.37
N LEU A 56 2.67 8.45 -10.09
CA LEU A 56 1.32 8.99 -9.90
C LEU A 56 0.42 8.78 -11.11
N SER A 57 0.98 8.87 -12.32
CA SER A 57 0.25 8.69 -13.58
C SER A 57 0.25 7.26 -14.11
N HIS A 58 0.84 6.30 -13.38
CA HIS A 58 0.98 4.90 -13.78
C HIS A 58 1.79 4.68 -15.08
N TYR A 59 2.71 5.60 -15.41
CA TYR A 59 3.63 5.49 -16.55
C TYR A 59 5.02 4.97 -16.15
N ALA A 60 5.16 4.44 -14.94
CA ALA A 60 6.42 3.96 -14.39
C ALA A 60 6.82 2.55 -14.87
N ARG A 61 6.03 1.91 -15.73
CA ARG A 61 6.30 0.54 -16.24
C ARG A 61 6.41 -0.52 -15.13
N LEU A 62 5.88 -0.25 -13.97
CA LEU A 62 5.85 -1.21 -12.87
C LEU A 62 4.84 -2.32 -13.18
N LYS A 63 5.11 -3.54 -12.71
CA LYS A 63 4.11 -4.62 -12.76
C LYS A 63 2.82 -4.14 -12.07
N PRO A 64 1.63 -4.56 -12.53
CA PRO A 64 0.37 -4.17 -11.90
C PRO A 64 0.36 -4.47 -10.40
N TRP A 65 0.76 -5.67 -10.01
CA TRP A 65 0.90 -6.14 -8.63
C TRP A 65 1.83 -7.36 -8.56
N ILE A 66 2.21 -7.75 -7.33
CA ILE A 66 2.99 -8.95 -7.05
C ILE A 66 2.25 -9.74 -5.96
N PRO A 67 2.02 -11.06 -6.13
CA PRO A 67 1.29 -11.87 -5.16
C PRO A 67 2.14 -12.27 -3.95
N PHE A 68 2.65 -11.29 -3.19
CA PHE A 68 3.54 -11.49 -2.05
C PHE A 68 3.04 -12.52 -1.03
N TYR A 69 1.72 -12.62 -0.87
CA TYR A 69 1.11 -13.56 0.07
C TYR A 69 1.40 -15.02 -0.26
N ARG A 70 1.54 -15.38 -1.55
CA ARG A 70 1.75 -16.78 -1.98
C ARG A 70 2.95 -17.41 -1.32
N GLU A 71 4.06 -16.70 -1.23
CA GLU A 71 5.27 -17.19 -0.56
C GLU A 71 5.12 -17.33 0.96
N THR A 72 4.09 -16.78 1.53
CA THR A 72 3.80 -16.87 2.97
C THR A 72 2.93 -18.06 3.31
N LEU A 73 2.41 -18.77 2.30
CA LEU A 73 1.57 -19.95 2.48
C LEU A 73 2.40 -21.23 2.52
N ASN A 74 1.87 -22.23 3.19
CA ASN A 74 2.42 -23.59 3.16
C ASN A 74 1.91 -24.36 1.90
N LYS A 75 2.38 -25.58 1.69
CA LYS A 75 1.98 -26.43 0.54
C LYS A 75 0.47 -26.72 0.45
N LYS A 76 -0.28 -26.53 1.53
CA LYS A 76 -1.74 -26.71 1.59
C LYS A 76 -2.49 -25.39 1.39
N GLY A 77 -1.80 -24.27 1.10
CA GLY A 77 -2.41 -22.96 0.91
C GLY A 77 -2.65 -22.16 2.20
N PHE A 78 -2.31 -22.65 3.39
CA PHE A 78 -2.56 -21.94 4.64
C PHE A 78 -1.37 -21.05 5.07
N PRO A 79 -1.62 -19.93 5.77
CA PRO A 79 -0.58 -19.08 6.35
C PRO A 79 0.42 -19.85 7.21
N ARG A 80 1.71 -19.70 6.94
CA ARG A 80 2.78 -20.40 7.67
C ARG A 80 2.89 -19.90 9.11
N ARG A 81 2.78 -20.77 10.10
CA ARG A 81 2.91 -20.46 11.54
C ARG A 81 4.23 -19.77 11.90
N ALA A 82 5.28 -19.98 11.10
CA ALA A 82 6.56 -19.32 11.28
C ALA A 82 6.52 -17.81 10.96
N LEU A 83 5.58 -17.38 10.10
CA LEU A 83 5.40 -15.99 9.69
C LEU A 83 4.21 -15.32 10.37
N TYR A 84 3.18 -16.07 10.69
CA TYR A 84 1.91 -15.54 11.20
C TYR A 84 1.64 -15.98 12.64
N LYS A 85 1.01 -15.09 13.40
CA LYS A 85 0.46 -15.35 14.73
C LYS A 85 -1.01 -14.91 14.80
N LYS A 86 -1.78 -15.54 15.70
CA LYS A 86 -3.18 -15.18 15.94
C LYS A 86 -3.37 -13.91 16.77
N ARG A 87 -2.33 -13.46 17.46
CA ARG A 87 -2.32 -12.26 18.30
C ARG A 87 -1.13 -11.38 17.95
N GLN A 88 -1.31 -10.10 18.13
CA GLN A 88 -0.22 -9.13 18.01
C GLN A 88 0.91 -9.42 18.99
N SER A 89 2.14 -9.21 18.55
CA SER A 89 3.34 -9.30 19.36
C SER A 89 4.41 -8.32 18.84
N LYS A 90 5.49 -8.12 19.61
CA LYS A 90 6.62 -7.27 19.19
C LYS A 90 7.17 -7.65 17.80
N SER A 91 7.17 -8.94 17.46
CA SER A 91 7.68 -9.43 16.17
C SER A 91 6.61 -9.55 15.08
N ASN A 92 5.34 -9.56 15.43
CA ASN A 92 4.19 -9.74 14.54
C ASN A 92 3.20 -8.59 14.74
N GLY A 93 3.52 -7.43 14.17
CA GLY A 93 2.74 -6.20 14.30
C GLY A 93 1.80 -5.92 13.13
N LEU A 94 2.04 -6.54 11.95
CA LEU A 94 1.25 -6.27 10.75
C LEU A 94 -0.06 -7.07 10.79
N LYS A 95 -1.16 -6.42 11.13
CA LYS A 95 -2.49 -7.03 11.20
C LYS A 95 -3.09 -7.17 9.80
N VAL A 96 -3.16 -8.37 9.26
CA VAL A 96 -3.70 -8.66 7.91
C VAL A 96 -5.16 -9.10 7.91
N SER A 97 -5.65 -9.59 9.06
CA SER A 97 -7.08 -9.82 9.33
C SER A 97 -7.33 -9.87 10.85
N GLU A 98 -8.55 -10.17 11.28
CA GLU A 98 -8.93 -10.14 12.71
C GLU A 98 -7.99 -10.93 13.61
N ASN A 99 -7.61 -12.14 13.20
CA ASN A 99 -6.78 -13.04 13.98
C ASN A 99 -5.54 -13.50 13.20
N LEU A 100 -4.96 -12.61 12.39
CA LEU A 100 -3.79 -12.95 11.59
C LEU A 100 -2.81 -11.77 11.56
N TYR A 101 -1.67 -11.94 12.19
CA TYR A 101 -0.61 -10.93 12.31
C TYR A 101 0.67 -11.44 11.67
N LEU A 102 1.10 -10.77 10.60
CA LEU A 102 2.35 -11.06 9.88
C LEU A 102 3.56 -10.50 10.65
N LYS A 103 4.71 -11.14 10.52
CA LYS A 103 5.97 -10.61 11.02
C LYS A 103 6.25 -9.21 10.47
N SER A 104 6.54 -8.25 11.34
CA SER A 104 6.73 -6.83 10.98
C SER A 104 7.85 -6.64 9.93
N ARG A 105 8.96 -7.37 10.07
CA ARG A 105 10.09 -7.33 9.11
C ARG A 105 9.75 -7.86 7.70
N TYR A 106 8.57 -8.47 7.51
CA TYR A 106 8.18 -8.95 6.18
C TYR A 106 7.94 -7.79 5.19
N LYS A 107 7.67 -6.59 5.70
CA LYS A 107 7.62 -5.36 4.92
C LYS A 107 8.92 -5.14 4.11
N GLU A 108 10.08 -5.34 4.74
CA GLU A 108 11.39 -5.22 4.08
C GLU A 108 11.51 -6.19 2.89
N LYS A 109 11.07 -7.45 3.07
CA LYS A 109 11.06 -8.44 1.99
C LYS A 109 10.16 -8.03 0.83
N ILE A 110 8.99 -7.47 1.10
CA ILE A 110 8.09 -6.95 0.05
C ILE A 110 8.79 -5.82 -0.72
N MET A 111 9.42 -4.88 -0.02
CA MET A 111 10.13 -3.76 -0.65
C MET A 111 11.32 -4.25 -1.48
N ASP A 112 12.06 -5.25 -1.01
CA ASP A 112 13.15 -5.88 -1.77
C ASP A 112 12.64 -6.60 -3.02
N GLU A 113 11.50 -7.28 -2.94
CA GLU A 113 10.88 -7.97 -4.08
C GLU A 113 10.42 -6.96 -5.14
N ILE A 114 9.82 -5.84 -4.73
CA ILE A 114 9.48 -4.74 -5.63
C ILE A 114 10.76 -4.18 -6.27
N LYS A 115 11.79 -3.92 -5.46
CA LYS A 115 13.07 -3.34 -5.90
C LYS A 115 13.73 -4.19 -6.99
N ASN A 116 13.71 -5.51 -6.83
CA ASN A 116 14.36 -6.46 -7.73
C ASN A 116 13.47 -6.94 -8.88
N SER A 117 12.18 -6.58 -8.90
CA SER A 117 11.30 -6.95 -10.00
C SER A 117 11.68 -6.23 -11.30
N ASP A 118 11.44 -6.86 -12.44
CA ASP A 118 11.63 -6.23 -13.74
C ASP A 118 10.59 -5.14 -13.98
N LEU A 119 10.98 -4.12 -14.73
CA LEU A 119 10.04 -3.20 -15.37
C LEU A 119 9.42 -3.90 -16.59
N ILE A 120 8.19 -3.55 -16.92
CA ILE A 120 7.53 -4.04 -18.13
C ILE A 120 8.28 -3.49 -19.34
N ASP A 121 8.69 -4.39 -20.26
CA ASP A 121 9.30 -3.99 -21.50
C ASP A 121 8.28 -3.30 -22.40
N ILE A 122 8.73 -2.21 -23.02
CA ILE A 122 7.98 -1.49 -24.04
C ILE A 122 8.59 -1.87 -25.39
N ASN A 123 7.79 -2.50 -26.25
CA ASN A 123 8.19 -2.68 -27.62
C ASN A 123 8.18 -1.31 -28.33
N LEU A 124 9.21 -0.98 -29.11
CA LEU A 124 9.31 0.30 -29.83
C LEU A 124 8.10 0.61 -30.72
N ARG A 125 7.43 -0.42 -31.25
CA ARG A 125 6.16 -0.27 -32.00
C ARG A 125 4.98 0.16 -31.13
N GLU A 126 4.99 -0.20 -29.86
CA GLU A 126 3.96 0.16 -28.89
C GLU A 126 4.23 1.52 -28.23
N GLN A 127 5.39 2.13 -28.47
CA GLN A 127 5.81 3.40 -27.89
C GLN A 127 4.86 4.56 -28.26
N TYR A 128 4.23 4.50 -29.42
CA TYR A 128 3.21 5.45 -29.87
C TYR A 128 1.80 5.14 -29.35
N GLU A 129 1.56 3.90 -28.91
CA GLU A 129 0.31 3.43 -28.30
C GLU A 129 0.44 3.22 -26.79
N TRP A 130 1.57 3.66 -26.21
CA TRP A 130 1.83 3.47 -24.79
C TRP A 130 0.69 4.04 -23.95
N ARG A 131 0.01 3.13 -23.30
CA ARG A 131 -1.03 3.47 -22.32
C ARG A 131 -0.45 3.32 -20.90
N ASN A 132 -1.00 4.05 -19.96
CA ASN A 132 -0.65 3.86 -18.56
C ASN A 132 -0.88 2.40 -18.16
N ASN A 133 0.01 1.87 -17.34
CA ASN A 133 -0.14 0.55 -16.75
C ASN A 133 -0.39 0.70 -15.25
N TYR A 134 -1.66 0.58 -14.85
CA TYR A 134 -2.05 0.71 -13.46
C TYR A 134 -1.22 -0.23 -12.58
N SER A 135 -0.64 0.31 -11.50
CA SER A 135 0.22 -0.44 -10.59
C SER A 135 0.05 0.01 -9.15
N ASP A 136 -0.14 -0.93 -8.24
CA ASP A 136 -0.14 -0.70 -6.81
C ASP A 136 1.28 -0.48 -6.27
N LEU A 137 2.29 -1.08 -6.93
CA LEU A 137 3.67 -1.08 -6.45
C LEU A 137 4.25 0.33 -6.31
N GLY A 138 3.92 1.22 -7.24
CA GLY A 138 4.36 2.62 -7.19
C GLY A 138 3.84 3.34 -5.94
N TYR A 139 2.60 3.09 -5.57
CA TYR A 139 1.99 3.70 -4.39
C TYR A 139 2.54 3.11 -3.08
N TYR A 140 3.00 1.86 -3.08
CA TYR A 140 3.76 1.32 -1.94
C TYR A 140 5.12 2.03 -1.77
N LEU A 141 5.79 2.41 -2.88
CA LEU A 141 7.01 3.23 -2.81
C LEU A 141 6.73 4.63 -2.26
N LEU A 142 5.65 5.28 -2.73
CA LEU A 142 5.27 6.60 -2.21
C LEU A 142 4.88 6.54 -0.73
N LYS A 143 4.16 5.49 -0.30
CA LYS A 143 3.88 5.25 1.12
C LYS A 143 5.17 5.14 1.93
N GLU A 144 6.13 4.32 1.47
CA GLU A 144 7.42 4.15 2.14
C GLU A 144 8.17 5.48 2.26
N TYR A 145 8.18 6.27 1.20
CA TYR A 145 8.75 7.61 1.23
C TYR A 145 8.06 8.50 2.27
N LEU A 146 6.74 8.58 2.24
CA LEU A 146 5.97 9.45 3.15
C LEU A 146 6.18 9.06 4.61
N GLU A 147 6.12 7.77 4.93
CA GLU A 147 6.37 7.29 6.29
C GLU A 147 7.80 7.58 6.77
N ASN A 148 8.77 7.54 5.87
CA ASN A 148 10.15 7.92 6.18
C ASN A 148 10.34 9.44 6.35
N ASP A 149 9.67 10.26 5.54
CA ASP A 149 9.75 11.73 5.59
C ASP A 149 9.09 12.28 6.87
N PHE A 150 7.86 11.84 7.14
CA PHE A 150 7.08 12.30 8.29
C PHE A 150 7.41 11.59 9.61
N LYS A 151 8.16 10.47 9.56
CA LYS A 151 8.46 9.60 10.73
C LYS A 151 7.21 9.07 11.43
N ASP A 152 6.15 8.82 10.67
CA ASP A 152 4.86 8.34 11.15
C ASP A 152 4.22 7.41 10.10
N ASN A 153 3.18 6.69 10.49
CA ASN A 153 2.42 5.84 9.58
C ASN A 153 1.49 6.66 8.66
N LEU A 154 1.22 6.17 7.47
CA LEU A 154 0.40 6.88 6.47
C LEU A 154 -1.00 7.24 6.99
N ASP A 155 -1.63 6.40 7.81
CA ASP A 155 -2.93 6.66 8.41
C ASP A 155 -2.90 7.90 9.34
N ASN A 156 -1.89 8.02 10.19
CA ASN A 156 -1.71 9.19 11.06
C ASN A 156 -1.39 10.45 10.23
N ILE A 157 -0.53 10.33 9.22
CA ILE A 157 -0.18 11.43 8.33
C ILE A 157 -1.43 11.94 7.60
N ALA A 158 -2.24 11.02 7.02
CA ALA A 158 -3.47 11.38 6.33
C ALA A 158 -4.50 12.04 7.28
N ASN A 159 -4.66 11.50 8.49
CA ASN A 159 -5.53 12.11 9.49
C ASN A 159 -5.08 13.54 9.82
N THR A 160 -3.80 13.73 10.16
CA THR A 160 -3.26 15.01 10.63
C THR A 160 -3.30 16.09 9.55
N TYR A 161 -2.91 15.74 8.32
CA TYR A 161 -2.72 16.75 7.27
C TYR A 161 -3.87 16.90 6.29
N ILE A 162 -4.78 15.92 6.23
CA ILE A 162 -5.88 15.92 5.26
C ILE A 162 -7.24 15.81 5.94
N TYR A 163 -7.48 14.73 6.71
CA TYR A 163 -8.83 14.41 7.16
C TYR A 163 -9.31 15.34 8.28
N ASP A 164 -8.50 15.61 9.28
CA ASP A 164 -8.85 16.51 10.39
C ASP A 164 -9.03 17.96 9.92
N PRO A 165 -8.11 18.56 9.12
CA PRO A 165 -8.31 19.90 8.57
C PRO A 165 -9.57 20.04 7.71
N LEU A 166 -9.90 18.99 6.94
CA LEU A 166 -11.11 18.96 6.10
C LEU A 166 -12.35 18.47 6.86
N LYS A 167 -12.24 18.15 8.15
CA LYS A 167 -13.32 17.64 9.01
C LYS A 167 -13.99 16.37 8.46
N LEU A 168 -13.22 15.49 7.83
CA LEU A 168 -13.69 14.22 7.25
C LEU A 168 -13.86 13.16 8.34
N LYS A 169 -14.93 13.23 9.10
CA LYS A 169 -15.15 12.37 10.27
C LYS A 169 -15.45 10.89 9.95
N GLN A 170 -15.83 10.57 8.71
CA GLN A 170 -16.21 9.21 8.29
C GLN A 170 -15.21 8.58 7.30
N THR A 171 -14.23 9.36 6.81
CA THR A 171 -13.10 8.87 6.01
C THR A 171 -11.96 8.56 6.95
N ILE A 172 -11.73 7.29 7.23
CA ILE A 172 -10.73 6.87 8.23
C ILE A 172 -10.04 5.57 7.79
N PHE A 173 -8.83 5.38 8.27
CA PHE A 173 -8.20 4.07 8.29
C PHE A 173 -8.67 3.27 9.51
N ASN A 174 -8.55 1.94 9.45
CA ASN A 174 -8.88 1.04 10.55
C ASN A 174 -10.30 1.29 11.14
N PRO A 175 -11.37 1.19 10.35
CA PRO A 175 -12.73 1.62 10.74
C PRO A 175 -13.26 0.90 11.98
N LYS A 176 -12.74 -0.27 12.31
CA LYS A 176 -13.12 -1.04 13.52
C LYS A 176 -12.75 -0.36 14.83
N SER A 177 -11.89 0.67 14.80
CA SER A 177 -11.59 1.49 15.97
C SER A 177 -12.74 2.43 16.35
N LYS A 178 -13.65 2.71 15.41
CA LYS A 178 -14.71 3.72 15.56
C LYS A 178 -16.10 3.19 15.27
N PHE A 179 -16.24 2.22 14.38
CA PHE A 179 -17.51 1.70 13.92
C PHE A 179 -17.73 0.24 14.32
N SER A 180 -18.96 -0.13 14.58
CA SER A 180 -19.34 -1.51 14.89
C SER A 180 -19.29 -2.40 13.64
N ASN A 181 -19.19 -3.70 13.84
CA ASN A 181 -19.22 -4.64 12.72
C ASN A 181 -20.50 -4.58 11.87
N GLN A 182 -21.64 -4.18 12.47
CA GLN A 182 -22.90 -4.03 11.72
C GLN A 182 -22.86 -2.86 10.74
N GLN A 183 -22.10 -1.82 11.07
CA GLN A 183 -21.96 -0.62 10.21
C GLN A 183 -20.95 -0.81 9.09
N ILE A 184 -19.98 -1.72 9.25
CA ILE A 184 -18.94 -1.93 8.24
C ILE A 184 -19.38 -3.01 7.26
N VAL A 185 -19.50 -2.67 5.99
CA VAL A 185 -19.84 -3.62 4.92
C VAL A 185 -18.65 -4.55 4.66
N PRO A 186 -18.88 -5.87 4.49
CA PRO A 186 -17.80 -6.78 4.09
C PRO A 186 -17.21 -6.40 2.73
N SER A 187 -15.87 -6.41 2.59
CA SER A 187 -15.22 -6.16 1.31
C SER A 187 -15.05 -7.44 0.48
N GLU A 188 -14.80 -8.58 1.11
CA GLU A 188 -14.55 -9.85 0.41
C GLU A 188 -14.80 -11.06 1.33
N ILE A 189 -15.08 -12.23 0.74
CA ILE A 189 -14.96 -13.54 1.37
C ILE A 189 -13.65 -14.14 0.89
N ASP A 190 -12.58 -14.01 1.69
CA ASP A 190 -11.23 -14.49 1.35
C ASP A 190 -11.10 -15.99 1.69
N ASN A 191 -11.11 -16.82 0.66
CA ASN A 191 -11.02 -18.29 0.76
C ASN A 191 -9.63 -18.84 0.39
N TYR A 192 -8.64 -17.99 0.16
CA TYR A 192 -7.33 -18.40 -0.39
C TYR A 192 -6.11 -17.89 0.40
N PHE A 193 -6.29 -16.87 1.25
CA PHE A 193 -5.20 -16.33 2.06
C PHE A 193 -5.58 -16.21 3.54
N ARG A 194 -6.62 -15.41 3.88
CA ARG A 194 -6.99 -15.11 5.26
C ARG A 194 -8.11 -15.99 5.80
N TYR A 195 -8.79 -16.71 4.92
CA TYR A 195 -9.88 -17.67 5.24
C TYR A 195 -10.95 -17.06 6.15
N SER A 196 -11.42 -15.89 5.78
CA SER A 196 -12.42 -15.14 6.56
C SER A 196 -13.19 -14.14 5.70
N THR A 197 -14.39 -13.77 6.14
CA THR A 197 -15.09 -12.61 5.61
C THR A 197 -14.37 -11.35 6.10
N LEU A 198 -13.85 -10.57 5.17
CA LEU A 198 -13.12 -9.34 5.47
C LEU A 198 -14.11 -8.21 5.74
N ARG A 199 -14.04 -7.68 6.94
CA ARG A 199 -14.88 -6.57 7.41
C ARG A 199 -14.01 -5.57 8.15
N GLY A 200 -13.83 -4.39 7.55
CA GLY A 200 -12.87 -3.39 8.05
C GLY A 200 -11.41 -3.77 7.83
N PHE A 201 -11.17 -4.64 6.86
CA PHE A 201 -9.85 -5.00 6.34
C PHE A 201 -9.87 -4.86 4.84
N VAL A 202 -8.80 -4.30 4.27
CA VAL A 202 -8.66 -4.15 2.83
C VAL A 202 -8.64 -5.53 2.14
N HIS A 203 -9.32 -5.64 1.00
CA HIS A 203 -9.34 -6.90 0.23
C HIS A 203 -7.96 -7.18 -0.41
N ASP A 204 -7.26 -6.14 -0.88
CA ASP A 204 -5.92 -6.29 -1.46
C ASP A 204 -4.93 -6.88 -0.46
N MET A 205 -4.29 -7.99 -0.85
CA MET A 205 -3.38 -8.74 0.00
C MET A 205 -2.06 -8.00 0.22
N GLY A 206 -1.55 -7.29 -0.80
CA GLY A 206 -0.32 -6.51 -0.71
C GLY A 206 -0.47 -5.36 0.27
N ALA A 207 -1.54 -4.58 0.14
CA ALA A 207 -1.87 -3.50 1.06
C ALA A 207 -2.06 -4.03 2.50
N ALA A 208 -2.77 -5.17 2.68
CA ALA A 208 -2.95 -5.81 3.98
C ALA A 208 -1.61 -6.20 4.62
N MET A 209 -0.66 -6.73 3.84
CA MET A 209 0.67 -7.12 4.32
C MET A 209 1.58 -5.92 4.61
N LEU A 210 1.25 -4.74 4.11
CA LEU A 210 1.91 -3.46 4.38
C LEU A 210 1.20 -2.62 5.45
N GLY A 211 0.35 -3.23 6.27
CA GLY A 211 -0.36 -2.56 7.36
C GLY A 211 -1.75 -2.06 7.01
N GLY A 212 -2.30 -2.50 5.87
CA GLY A 212 -3.66 -2.13 5.43
C GLY A 212 -3.74 -0.73 4.81
N VAL A 213 -2.61 -0.12 4.46
CA VAL A 213 -2.52 1.26 3.94
C VAL A 213 -1.74 1.26 2.63
N GLY A 214 -2.20 2.01 1.66
CA GLY A 214 -1.51 2.20 0.39
C GLY A 214 -2.01 1.33 -0.75
N GLY A 215 -3.21 0.76 -0.60
CA GLY A 215 -3.89 0.01 -1.68
C GLY A 215 -4.25 0.87 -2.87
#